data_f247f90fef0c3b3b02ae8d2dbcad20f5
#
_entry.id   f247f90fef0c3b3b02ae8d2dbcad20f5
#
_cell.length_a   1.000
_cell.length_b   1.000
_cell.length_c   1.000
_cell.angle_alpha   90.00
_cell.angle_beta   90.00
_cell.angle_gamma   90.00
#
_symmetry.space_group_name_H-M   'P 1'
#
loop_
_entity.id
_entity.type
_entity.pdbx_description
1 polymer ?
#
loop_
_entity_poly.entity_id
_entity_poly.type
_entity_poly.pdbx_seq_one_letter_code
_entity_poly.pdbx_strand_id
1 'polypeptide(L)'
;MKIIILFLFSAIVTKSAAGQENRPEFDRSAFYRVMARDSLPEIEAILKTLKKDSFIGKEAFEGTLLMKKAGLVVNPKTKLSLFKLGHKELEMELTRDSMNAEFHFLRLVIQEHAPGLVHYRDKLSEDGLIIRRFFKYLTPVVQRAIVDYSKKSKILKFPDS
;
A
#
# COMPACT_ATOMS: atom_id res chain seq x y z
N MET A 1 -21.76 69.46 26.54
CA MET A 1 -20.94 68.83 25.47
C MET A 1 -20.26 67.62 26.08
N LYS A 2 -20.83 66.39 25.87
CA LYS A 2 -20.28 65.14 26.41
C LYS A 2 -19.57 64.42 25.29
N ILE A 3 -18.23 64.25 25.44
CA ILE A 3 -17.42 63.56 24.51
C ILE A 3 -17.47 62.09 24.92
N ILE A 4 -18.05 61.22 24.05
CA ILE A 4 -18.03 59.74 24.20
C ILE A 4 -16.79 59.24 23.47
N ILE A 5 -15.80 58.71 24.23
CA ILE A 5 -14.61 58.04 23.68
C ILE A 5 -14.98 56.60 23.49
N LEU A 6 -15.07 56.17 22.22
CA LEU A 6 -15.32 54.79 21.81
C LEU A 6 -13.99 54.04 21.76
N PHE A 7 -13.73 53.16 22.74
CA PHE A 7 -12.59 52.24 22.70
C PHE A 7 -12.88 51.06 21.75
N LEU A 8 -12.25 51.09 20.59
CA LEU A 8 -12.21 49.95 19.67
C LEU A 8 -11.22 48.92 20.22
N PHE A 9 -11.77 47.83 20.79
CA PHE A 9 -10.99 46.66 21.23
C PHE A 9 -10.69 45.79 20.00
N SER A 10 -9.50 45.95 19.42
CA SER A 10 -9.02 45.10 18.33
C SER A 10 -8.56 43.75 18.91
N ALA A 11 -9.38 42.72 18.75
CA ALA A 11 -8.99 41.34 19.08
C ALA A 11 -8.02 40.81 18.04
N ILE A 12 -6.74 40.76 18.38
CA ILE A 12 -5.72 40.07 17.59
C ILE A 12 -5.95 38.57 17.78
N VAL A 13 -6.58 37.92 16.81
CA VAL A 13 -6.65 36.46 16.72
C VAL A 13 -5.30 35.97 16.26
N THR A 14 -4.43 35.61 17.18
CA THR A 14 -3.21 34.84 16.87
C THR A 14 -3.61 33.44 16.46
N LYS A 15 -3.63 33.19 15.15
CA LYS A 15 -3.77 31.85 14.57
C LYS A 15 -2.52 31.06 14.93
N SER A 16 -2.58 30.26 16.01
CA SER A 16 -1.56 29.27 16.32
C SER A 16 -1.43 28.36 15.10
N ALA A 17 -0.30 28.49 14.38
CA ALA A 17 0.14 27.47 13.46
C ALA A 17 0.53 26.26 14.31
N ALA A 18 -0.45 25.36 14.55
CA ALA A 18 -0.16 24.05 15.09
C ALA A 18 0.84 23.41 14.12
N GLY A 19 2.05 23.15 14.60
CA GLY A 19 3.11 22.52 13.83
C GLY A 19 2.54 21.26 13.20
N GLN A 20 2.50 21.24 11.88
CA GLN A 20 2.23 20.05 11.12
C GLN A 20 3.43 19.14 11.39
N GLU A 21 3.26 18.21 12.36
CA GLU A 21 4.23 17.16 12.60
C GLU A 21 4.49 16.50 11.26
N ASN A 22 5.70 16.67 10.76
CA ASN A 22 6.15 16.13 9.49
C ASN A 22 6.31 14.60 9.69
N ARG A 23 5.16 13.89 9.74
CA ARG A 23 5.17 12.42 9.78
C ARG A 23 5.79 11.96 8.49
N PRO A 24 6.84 11.14 8.54
CA PRO A 24 7.45 10.62 7.32
C PRO A 24 6.37 9.91 6.51
N GLU A 25 6.21 10.34 5.27
CA GLU A 25 5.33 9.68 4.31
C GLU A 25 5.79 8.22 4.15
N PHE A 26 4.83 7.30 4.01
CA PHE A 26 5.11 5.88 3.81
C PHE A 26 6.10 5.66 2.65
N ASP A 27 7.25 5.06 2.95
CA ASP A 27 8.31 4.80 1.98
C ASP A 27 7.96 3.61 1.05
N ARG A 28 7.27 3.92 -0.05
CA ARG A 28 6.96 2.95 -1.10
C ARG A 28 8.19 2.30 -1.71
N SER A 29 9.33 3.04 -1.77
CA SER A 29 10.57 2.47 -2.31
C SER A 29 11.11 1.37 -1.43
N ALA A 30 11.10 1.57 -0.09
CA ALA A 30 11.47 0.55 0.87
C ALA A 30 10.52 -0.65 0.80
N PHE A 31 9.21 -0.39 0.71
CA PHE A 31 8.20 -1.44 0.58
C PHE A 31 8.45 -2.33 -0.65
N TYR A 32 8.58 -1.76 -1.85
CA TYR A 32 8.78 -2.55 -3.07
C TYR A 32 10.13 -3.26 -3.10
N ARG A 33 11.16 -2.69 -2.50
CA ARG A 33 12.46 -3.37 -2.30
C ARG A 33 12.29 -4.63 -1.45
N VAL A 34 11.53 -4.55 -0.35
CA VAL A 34 11.22 -5.70 0.52
C VAL A 34 10.32 -6.70 -0.19
N MET A 35 9.35 -6.24 -0.97
CA MET A 35 8.51 -7.12 -1.79
C MET A 35 9.31 -7.93 -2.82
N ALA A 36 10.40 -7.39 -3.33
CA ALA A 36 11.27 -8.09 -4.29
C ALA A 36 12.20 -9.12 -3.63
N ARG A 37 12.30 -9.17 -2.29
CA ARG A 37 13.20 -10.04 -1.53
C ARG A 37 12.42 -11.01 -0.65
N ASP A 38 13.04 -12.15 -0.31
CA ASP A 38 12.49 -13.13 0.62
C ASP A 38 13.18 -13.03 1.99
N SER A 39 13.08 -11.85 2.60
CA SER A 39 13.70 -11.51 3.87
C SER A 39 12.65 -11.27 4.97
N LEU A 40 12.47 -12.26 5.84
CA LEU A 40 11.52 -12.18 6.95
C LEU A 40 11.80 -11.00 7.89
N PRO A 41 13.07 -10.70 8.29
CA PRO A 41 13.36 -9.55 9.13
C PRO A 41 13.00 -8.20 8.46
N GLU A 42 13.24 -8.06 7.14
CA GLU A 42 12.91 -6.83 6.42
C GLU A 42 11.38 -6.64 6.33
N ILE A 43 10.62 -7.71 6.09
CA ILE A 43 9.15 -7.70 6.10
C ILE A 43 8.63 -7.25 7.47
N GLU A 44 9.16 -7.82 8.56
CA GLU A 44 8.75 -7.47 9.92
C GLU A 44 9.08 -6.02 10.28
N ALA A 45 10.20 -5.50 9.81
CA ALA A 45 10.56 -4.10 10.00
C ALA A 45 9.56 -3.15 9.34
N ILE A 46 9.17 -3.40 8.07
CA ILE A 46 8.16 -2.59 7.36
C ILE A 46 6.79 -2.73 8.02
N LEU A 47 6.36 -3.93 8.41
CA LEU A 47 5.10 -4.13 9.14
C LEU A 47 5.07 -3.35 10.46
N LYS A 48 6.20 -3.27 11.18
CA LYS A 48 6.31 -2.48 12.42
C LYS A 48 6.17 -0.98 12.14
N THR A 49 6.71 -0.49 11.04
CA THR A 49 6.55 0.90 10.60
C THR A 49 5.09 1.18 10.22
N LEU A 50 4.48 0.35 9.38
CA LEU A 50 3.09 0.49 8.94
C LEU A 50 2.10 0.56 10.12
N LYS A 51 2.33 -0.19 11.20
CA LYS A 51 1.47 -0.12 12.40
C LYS A 51 1.43 1.25 13.05
N LYS A 52 2.46 2.08 12.86
CA LYS A 52 2.56 3.44 13.40
C LYS A 52 2.04 4.49 12.43
N ASP A 53 1.95 4.14 11.15
CA ASP A 53 1.50 5.03 10.08
C ASP A 53 -0.03 5.09 10.02
N SER A 54 -0.54 6.21 9.48
CA SER A 54 -1.96 6.42 9.24
C SER A 54 -2.12 7.12 7.89
N PHE A 55 -2.50 6.35 6.88
CA PHE A 55 -2.85 6.86 5.55
C PHE A 55 -3.91 5.96 4.91
N ILE A 56 -4.63 6.49 3.94
CA ILE A 56 -5.70 5.77 3.24
C ILE A 56 -5.09 4.63 2.42
N GLY A 57 -5.64 3.42 2.58
CA GLY A 57 -5.18 2.24 1.88
C GLY A 57 -3.97 1.53 2.51
N LYS A 58 -3.58 1.92 3.72
CA LYS A 58 -2.48 1.29 4.46
C LYS A 58 -2.65 -0.23 4.57
N GLU A 59 -3.86 -0.67 4.78
CA GLU A 59 -4.23 -2.08 4.96
C GLU A 59 -3.91 -2.91 3.71
N ALA A 60 -3.93 -2.33 2.50
CA ALA A 60 -3.52 -3.04 1.29
C ALA A 60 -2.03 -3.42 1.33
N PHE A 61 -1.18 -2.53 1.81
CA PHE A 61 0.26 -2.77 1.96
C PHE A 61 0.55 -3.75 3.10
N GLU A 62 -0.10 -3.58 4.25
CA GLU A 62 0.02 -4.47 5.40
C GLU A 62 -0.44 -5.88 5.03
N GLY A 63 -1.61 -6.01 4.42
CA GLY A 63 -2.16 -7.28 3.96
C GLY A 63 -1.26 -8.01 2.97
N THR A 64 -0.67 -7.27 2.02
CA THR A 64 0.29 -7.82 1.06
C THR A 64 1.54 -8.39 1.75
N LEU A 65 2.11 -7.65 2.71
CA LEU A 65 3.27 -8.13 3.47
C LEU A 65 2.94 -9.31 4.37
N LEU A 66 1.74 -9.36 4.96
CA LEU A 66 1.28 -10.51 5.75
C LEU A 66 1.19 -11.77 4.88
N MET A 67 0.64 -11.68 3.67
CA MET A 67 0.59 -12.81 2.73
C MET A 67 1.98 -13.22 2.26
N LYS A 68 2.88 -12.25 1.98
CA LYS A 68 4.28 -12.56 1.67
C LYS A 68 4.98 -13.25 2.85
N LYS A 69 4.79 -12.74 4.07
CA LYS A 69 5.30 -13.38 5.30
C LYS A 69 4.78 -14.80 5.46
N ALA A 70 3.51 -15.04 5.14
CA ALA A 70 2.92 -16.38 5.17
C ALA A 70 3.68 -17.37 4.26
N GLY A 71 4.23 -16.92 3.14
CA GLY A 71 5.07 -17.74 2.26
C GLY A 71 6.39 -18.20 2.90
N LEU A 72 6.93 -17.42 3.84
CA LEU A 72 8.26 -17.61 4.42
C LEU A 72 8.25 -18.32 5.78
N VAL A 73 7.16 -18.24 6.56
CA VAL A 73 7.08 -18.91 7.87
C VAL A 73 6.89 -20.42 7.71
N VAL A 74 7.44 -21.18 8.65
CA VAL A 74 7.40 -22.66 8.60
C VAL A 74 6.10 -23.22 9.18
N ASN A 75 5.61 -22.66 10.30
CA ASN A 75 4.45 -23.20 11.02
C ASN A 75 3.17 -23.09 10.19
N PRO A 76 2.46 -24.21 9.88
CA PRO A 76 1.30 -24.20 9.00
C PRO A 76 0.11 -23.38 9.54
N LYS A 77 -0.12 -23.38 10.85
CA LYS A 77 -1.20 -22.60 11.48
C LYS A 77 -0.92 -21.10 11.34
N THR A 78 0.32 -20.69 11.63
CA THR A 78 0.76 -19.29 11.47
C THR A 78 0.69 -18.86 10.01
N LYS A 79 1.16 -19.71 9.08
CA LYS A 79 1.05 -19.48 7.64
C LYS A 79 -0.39 -19.19 7.21
N LEU A 80 -1.32 -20.07 7.57
CA LEU A 80 -2.73 -19.93 7.22
C LEU A 80 -3.37 -18.68 7.84
N SER A 81 -3.06 -18.39 9.11
CA SER A 81 -3.58 -17.21 9.80
C SER A 81 -3.11 -15.91 9.15
N LEU A 82 -1.81 -15.79 8.87
CA LEU A 82 -1.23 -14.62 8.21
C LEU A 82 -1.82 -14.43 6.80
N PHE A 83 -1.94 -15.51 6.03
CA PHE A 83 -2.52 -15.44 4.70
C PHE A 83 -3.98 -14.97 4.73
N LYS A 84 -4.82 -15.54 5.59
CA LYS A 84 -6.24 -15.16 5.72
C LYS A 84 -6.40 -13.70 6.13
N LEU A 85 -5.60 -13.24 7.10
CA LEU A 85 -5.64 -11.86 7.56
C LEU A 85 -5.23 -10.91 6.43
N GLY A 86 -4.08 -11.15 5.82
CA GLY A 86 -3.58 -10.30 4.74
C GLY A 86 -4.49 -10.28 3.51
N HIS A 87 -5.05 -11.41 3.14
CA HIS A 87 -6.05 -11.51 2.08
C HIS A 87 -7.28 -10.63 2.37
N LYS A 88 -7.83 -10.74 3.58
CA LYS A 88 -8.98 -9.93 4.00
C LYS A 88 -8.68 -8.43 3.90
N GLU A 89 -7.52 -8.00 4.38
CA GLU A 89 -7.12 -6.58 4.38
C GLU A 89 -6.99 -6.04 2.95
N LEU A 90 -6.28 -6.75 2.07
CA LEU A 90 -6.11 -6.33 0.68
C LEU A 90 -7.43 -6.31 -0.11
N GLU A 91 -8.28 -7.35 0.01
CA GLU A 91 -9.56 -7.39 -0.70
C GLU A 91 -10.55 -6.33 -0.17
N MET A 92 -10.50 -5.98 1.11
CA MET A 92 -11.29 -4.86 1.64
C MET A 92 -10.89 -3.52 1.00
N GLU A 93 -9.59 -3.26 0.84
CA GLU A 93 -9.14 -2.03 0.18
C GLU A 93 -9.48 -2.01 -1.31
N LEU A 94 -9.36 -3.15 -1.99
CA LEU A 94 -9.82 -3.29 -3.38
C LEU A 94 -11.34 -3.12 -3.54
N THR A 95 -12.12 -3.46 -2.50
CA THR A 95 -13.56 -3.19 -2.49
C THR A 95 -13.86 -1.70 -2.32
N ARG A 96 -13.08 -0.97 -1.53
CA ARG A 96 -13.22 0.47 -1.30
C ARG A 96 -12.76 1.29 -2.51
N ASP A 97 -11.69 0.88 -3.15
CA ASP A 97 -11.11 1.53 -4.33
C ASP A 97 -10.80 0.49 -5.41
N SER A 98 -11.86 0.06 -6.09
CA SER A 98 -11.82 -1.02 -7.08
C SER A 98 -11.09 -0.69 -8.39
N MET A 99 -10.62 0.55 -8.56
CA MET A 99 -9.86 0.97 -9.73
C MET A 99 -8.41 1.33 -9.38
N ASN A 100 -7.98 1.12 -8.15
CA ASN A 100 -6.63 1.40 -7.70
C ASN A 100 -5.61 0.44 -8.29
N ALA A 101 -4.92 0.88 -9.34
CA ALA A 101 -3.96 0.03 -10.04
C ALA A 101 -2.77 -0.41 -9.19
N GLU A 102 -2.40 0.35 -8.14
CA GLU A 102 -1.37 -0.09 -7.20
C GLU A 102 -1.87 -1.30 -6.38
N PHE A 103 -3.11 -1.27 -5.88
CA PHE A 103 -3.68 -2.40 -5.13
C PHE A 103 -3.87 -3.64 -6.00
N HIS A 104 -4.29 -3.46 -7.26
CA HIS A 104 -4.33 -4.55 -8.24
C HIS A 104 -2.94 -5.13 -8.51
N PHE A 105 -1.90 -4.31 -8.56
CA PHE A 105 -0.52 -4.78 -8.68
C PHE A 105 -0.09 -5.59 -7.45
N LEU A 106 -0.41 -5.13 -6.25
CA LEU A 106 -0.13 -5.88 -5.02
C LEU A 106 -0.81 -7.25 -5.03
N ARG A 107 -2.09 -7.31 -5.44
CA ARG A 107 -2.84 -8.57 -5.55
C ARG A 107 -2.23 -9.50 -6.58
N LEU A 108 -1.93 -8.99 -7.79
CA LEU A 108 -1.33 -9.77 -8.86
C LEU A 108 -0.02 -10.42 -8.43
N VAL A 109 0.87 -9.67 -7.77
CA VAL A 109 2.15 -10.19 -7.26
C VAL A 109 1.92 -11.36 -6.31
N ILE A 110 0.98 -11.25 -5.37
CA ILE A 110 0.68 -12.34 -4.45
C ILE A 110 0.04 -13.53 -5.17
N GLN A 111 -0.91 -13.29 -6.06
CA GLN A 111 -1.62 -14.34 -6.79
C GLN A 111 -0.69 -15.17 -7.68
N GLU A 112 0.28 -14.56 -8.35
CA GLU A 112 1.25 -15.31 -9.18
C GLU A 112 2.13 -16.27 -8.36
N HIS A 113 2.36 -15.96 -7.08
CA HIS A 113 3.19 -16.77 -6.17
C HIS A 113 2.38 -17.66 -5.22
N ALA A 114 1.07 -17.45 -5.14
CA ALA A 114 0.20 -18.22 -4.24
C ALA A 114 0.18 -19.70 -4.64
N PRO A 115 0.32 -20.63 -3.66
CA PRO A 115 0.12 -22.06 -3.92
C PRO A 115 -1.29 -22.34 -4.46
N GLY A 116 -1.43 -23.31 -5.36
CA GLY A 116 -2.74 -23.70 -5.92
C GLY A 116 -3.79 -24.07 -4.88
N LEU A 117 -3.37 -24.61 -3.74
CA LEU A 117 -4.25 -25.01 -2.63
C LEU A 117 -5.02 -23.85 -1.98
N VAL A 118 -4.54 -22.60 -2.10
CA VAL A 118 -5.26 -21.46 -1.51
C VAL A 118 -6.31 -20.86 -2.45
N HIS A 119 -6.44 -21.38 -3.69
CA HIS A 119 -7.41 -20.94 -4.70
C HIS A 119 -7.49 -19.42 -4.87
N TYR A 120 -6.35 -18.75 -4.84
CA TYR A 120 -6.24 -17.28 -4.94
C TYR A 120 -5.52 -16.87 -6.22
N ARG A 121 -6.12 -17.19 -7.40
CA ARG A 121 -5.55 -16.90 -8.73
C ARG A 121 -6.59 -16.49 -9.76
N ASP A 122 -7.81 -16.23 -9.32
CA ASP A 122 -8.97 -16.00 -10.18
C ASP A 122 -9.00 -14.59 -10.80
N LYS A 123 -8.26 -13.63 -10.23
CA LYS A 123 -8.26 -12.21 -10.64
C LYS A 123 -7.04 -11.77 -11.48
N LEU A 124 -6.12 -12.67 -11.79
CA LEU A 124 -4.86 -12.34 -12.47
C LEU A 124 -5.05 -11.56 -13.78
N SER A 125 -6.00 -11.96 -14.62
CA SER A 125 -6.26 -11.29 -15.92
C SER A 125 -6.88 -9.91 -15.72
N GLU A 126 -7.83 -9.78 -14.80
CA GLU A 126 -8.48 -8.53 -14.43
C GLU A 126 -7.46 -7.52 -13.89
N ASP A 127 -6.64 -7.96 -12.93
CA ASP A 127 -5.57 -7.14 -12.35
C ASP A 127 -4.61 -6.64 -13.42
N GLY A 128 -4.15 -7.53 -14.30
CA GLY A 128 -3.27 -7.16 -15.40
C GLY A 128 -3.86 -6.11 -16.36
N LEU A 129 -5.16 -6.15 -16.61
CA LEU A 129 -5.86 -5.16 -17.44
C LEU A 129 -5.92 -3.79 -16.75
N ILE A 130 -6.28 -3.74 -15.46
CA ILE A 130 -6.38 -2.50 -14.69
C ILE A 130 -5.01 -1.85 -14.54
N ILE A 131 -3.99 -2.64 -14.20
CA ILE A 131 -2.61 -2.15 -14.08
C ILE A 131 -2.17 -1.49 -15.39
N ARG A 132 -2.31 -2.15 -16.54
CA ARG A 132 -1.93 -1.56 -17.85
C ARG A 132 -2.70 -0.29 -18.19
N ARG A 133 -4.01 -0.29 -17.93
CA ARG A 133 -4.88 0.86 -18.21
C ARG A 133 -4.46 2.11 -17.44
N PHE A 134 -4.10 1.95 -16.17
CA PHE A 134 -3.80 3.07 -15.27
C PHE A 134 -2.31 3.29 -15.01
N PHE A 135 -1.42 2.49 -15.62
CA PHE A 135 0.03 2.54 -15.41
C PHE A 135 0.61 3.95 -15.46
N LYS A 136 0.25 4.74 -16.49
CA LYS A 136 0.78 6.09 -16.70
C LYS A 136 0.42 7.10 -15.61
N TYR A 137 -0.59 6.80 -14.80
CA TYR A 137 -1.04 7.67 -13.71
C TYR A 137 -0.43 7.28 -12.35
N LEU A 138 0.29 6.18 -12.28
CA LEU A 138 0.97 5.75 -11.08
C LEU A 138 2.23 6.59 -10.82
N THR A 139 2.66 6.65 -9.56
CA THR A 139 3.89 7.35 -9.19
C THR A 139 5.12 6.66 -9.83
N PRO A 140 6.22 7.39 -10.09
CA PRO A 140 7.42 6.80 -10.68
C PRO A 140 7.99 5.60 -9.92
N VAL A 141 7.82 5.56 -8.59
CA VAL A 141 8.25 4.44 -7.75
C VAL A 141 7.45 3.19 -8.07
N VAL A 142 6.13 3.32 -8.15
CA VAL A 142 5.22 2.21 -8.47
C VAL A 142 5.43 1.74 -9.91
N GLN A 143 5.56 2.66 -10.85
CA GLN A 143 5.84 2.33 -12.25
C GLN A 143 7.12 1.49 -12.38
N ARG A 144 8.21 1.88 -11.70
CA ARG A 144 9.47 1.10 -11.69
C ARG A 144 9.27 -0.29 -11.11
N ALA A 145 8.56 -0.40 -9.98
CA ALA A 145 8.27 -1.70 -9.36
C ALA A 145 7.49 -2.62 -10.31
N ILE A 146 6.50 -2.08 -11.03
CA ILE A 146 5.71 -2.80 -12.03
C ILE A 146 6.58 -3.26 -13.20
N VAL A 147 7.40 -2.36 -13.77
CA VAL A 147 8.32 -2.69 -14.88
C VAL A 147 9.33 -3.76 -14.46
N ASP A 148 9.92 -3.64 -13.28
CA ASP A 148 10.85 -4.66 -12.79
C ASP A 148 10.18 -6.00 -12.55
N TYR A 149 8.95 -6.00 -12.04
CA TYR A 149 8.18 -7.22 -11.85
C TYR A 149 7.74 -7.85 -13.16
N SER A 150 7.39 -7.05 -14.17
CA SER A 150 6.92 -7.54 -15.49
C SER A 150 7.94 -8.42 -16.22
N LYS A 151 9.24 -8.23 -15.94
CA LYS A 151 10.32 -9.05 -16.51
C LYS A 151 10.17 -10.54 -16.16
N LYS A 152 9.59 -10.85 -15.01
CA LYS A 152 9.37 -12.22 -14.50
C LYS A 152 7.91 -12.68 -14.46
N SER A 153 6.95 -11.76 -14.50
CA SER A 153 5.52 -12.05 -14.49
C SER A 153 5.10 -12.84 -15.74
N LYS A 154 4.15 -13.76 -15.58
CA LYS A 154 3.51 -14.45 -16.71
C LYS A 154 2.33 -13.66 -17.28
N ILE A 155 1.74 -12.81 -16.47
CA ILE A 155 0.51 -12.05 -16.77
C ILE A 155 0.82 -10.62 -17.19
N LEU A 156 1.72 -9.97 -16.45
CA LEU A 156 2.03 -8.56 -16.62
C LEU A 156 3.21 -8.41 -17.59
N LYS A 157 2.89 -8.31 -18.88
CA LYS A 157 3.87 -8.02 -19.92
C LYS A 157 3.64 -6.62 -20.46
N PHE A 158 4.70 -5.85 -20.59
CA PHE A 158 4.71 -4.60 -21.33
C PHE A 158 5.47 -4.82 -22.63
N PRO A 159 4.94 -4.35 -23.78
CA PRO A 159 5.71 -4.36 -25.00
C PRO A 159 6.92 -3.45 -24.80
N ASP A 160 8.11 -3.99 -24.96
CA ASP A 160 9.39 -3.30 -25.00
C ASP A 160 9.65 -2.31 -23.88
N SER A 161 9.96 -2.83 -22.71
CA SER A 161 10.62 -2.09 -21.61
C SER A 161 12.02 -2.61 -21.37
#